data_a7b6eee1ea6d0b197f0c047538469815
#
_entry.id   a7b6eee1ea6d0b197f0c047538469815
#
_cell.length_a   1.000
_cell.length_b   1.000
_cell.length_c   1.000
_cell.angle_alpha   90.00
_cell.angle_beta   90.00
_cell.angle_gamma   90.00
#
_symmetry.space_group_name_H-M   'P 1'
#
loop_
_entity.id
_entity.type
_entity.pdbx_description
1 polymer ?
#
loop_
_entity_poly.entity_id
_entity_poly.type
_entity_poly.pdbx_seq_one_letter_code
_entity_poly.pdbx_strand_id
1 'polypeptide(L)'
;DEKAIQVDENDVVRNKAEMLAALKPLGPGLVGHLTIDDFRVVEHGDTAVVTHEDDEYLDYHGQVIRSRFRMTDTWIHSNAGWKQLASQVLAVLQDPPARKLDAKVLCAYSGTYELTADIKGTMRCENDEMVFERPARPARHFRAEVLDVFFEPGEPRTRRIFVRDPQGQVTGFVDRREARDIAWRRTDGSR
;
A
#
# COMPACT_ATOMS: atom_id res chain seq x y z
N ASP A 1 4.87 -8.26 -29.31
CA ASP A 1 5.40 -7.48 -30.43
C ASP A 1 6.88 -7.16 -30.22
N GLU A 2 7.65 -6.90 -31.30
CA GLU A 2 9.08 -6.55 -31.17
C GLU A 2 9.30 -5.17 -30.55
N LYS A 3 8.30 -4.29 -30.64
CA LYS A 3 8.30 -2.95 -30.04
C LYS A 3 7.62 -2.91 -28.67
N ALA A 4 7.34 -4.09 -28.08
CA ALA A 4 6.64 -4.14 -26.81
C ALA A 4 7.43 -3.44 -25.71
N ILE A 5 6.69 -2.72 -24.85
CA ILE A 5 7.20 -2.06 -23.66
C ILE A 5 6.40 -2.52 -22.44
N GLN A 6 7.05 -2.52 -21.30
CA GLN A 6 6.41 -2.72 -19.98
C GLN A 6 6.86 -1.64 -19.03
N VAL A 7 5.89 -1.13 -18.26
CA VAL A 7 6.17 -0.33 -17.05
C VAL A 7 5.86 -1.21 -15.86
N ASP A 8 6.85 -1.53 -15.05
CA ASP A 8 6.66 -2.38 -13.89
C ASP A 8 6.17 -1.58 -12.65
N GLU A 9 5.88 -2.27 -11.56
CA GLU A 9 5.36 -1.70 -10.32
C GLU A 9 6.34 -0.74 -9.61
N ASN A 10 7.60 -0.72 -10.04
CA ASN A 10 8.65 0.18 -9.54
C ASN A 10 8.96 1.34 -10.51
N ASP A 11 8.06 1.57 -11.50
CA ASP A 11 8.19 2.61 -12.53
C ASP A 11 9.41 2.40 -13.46
N VAL A 12 9.86 1.15 -13.62
CA VAL A 12 10.94 0.82 -14.55
C VAL A 12 10.34 0.45 -15.89
N VAL A 13 10.75 1.18 -16.93
CA VAL A 13 10.34 0.92 -18.32
C VAL A 13 11.31 -0.09 -18.95
N ARG A 14 10.79 -1.18 -19.49
CA ARG A 14 11.56 -2.21 -20.18
C ARG A 14 11.04 -2.43 -21.58
N ASN A 15 11.94 -2.63 -22.53
CA ASN A 15 11.64 -3.16 -23.84
C ASN A 15 11.56 -4.71 -23.81
N LYS A 16 11.15 -5.31 -24.93
CA LYS A 16 11.00 -6.77 -25.05
C LYS A 16 12.27 -7.53 -24.68
N ALA A 17 13.44 -7.09 -25.13
CA ALA A 17 14.70 -7.78 -24.87
C ALA A 17 15.05 -7.75 -23.38
N GLU A 18 14.84 -6.63 -22.72
CA GLU A 18 15.04 -6.45 -21.28
C GLU A 18 14.04 -7.27 -20.46
N MET A 19 12.76 -7.33 -20.87
CA MET A 19 11.77 -8.20 -20.25
C MET A 19 12.18 -9.67 -20.32
N LEU A 20 12.59 -10.14 -21.51
CA LEU A 20 13.02 -11.53 -21.69
C LEU A 20 14.29 -11.84 -20.88
N ALA A 21 15.22 -10.91 -20.79
CA ALA A 21 16.45 -11.07 -20.00
C ALA A 21 16.18 -11.11 -18.48
N ALA A 22 15.07 -10.49 -18.03
CA ALA A 22 14.64 -10.51 -16.65
C ALA A 22 13.94 -11.81 -16.24
N LEU A 23 13.38 -12.56 -17.19
CA LEU A 23 12.71 -13.84 -16.93
C LEU A 23 13.75 -14.89 -16.47
N LYS A 24 13.66 -15.27 -15.22
CA LYS A 24 14.51 -16.32 -14.63
C LYS A 24 13.64 -17.33 -13.90
N PRO A 25 13.97 -18.61 -13.97
CA PRO A 25 13.33 -19.61 -13.13
C PRO A 25 13.47 -19.24 -11.64
N LEU A 26 12.48 -19.61 -10.86
CA LEU A 26 12.59 -19.55 -9.40
C LEU A 26 13.78 -20.39 -8.93
N GLY A 27 14.51 -19.87 -7.95
CA GLY A 27 15.64 -20.58 -7.36
C GLY A 27 15.18 -21.80 -6.53
N PRO A 28 16.13 -22.67 -6.12
CA PRO A 28 15.83 -23.80 -5.27
C PRO A 28 15.14 -23.37 -3.97
N GLY A 29 14.11 -24.12 -3.55
CA GLY A 29 13.35 -23.83 -2.32
C GLY A 29 12.29 -22.71 -2.46
N LEU A 30 12.08 -22.20 -3.66
CA LEU A 30 11.02 -21.25 -3.99
C LEU A 30 9.93 -21.95 -4.80
N VAL A 31 8.67 -21.83 -4.38
CA VAL A 31 7.51 -22.32 -5.11
C VAL A 31 6.53 -21.18 -5.31
N GLY A 32 6.24 -20.88 -6.58
CA GLY A 32 5.33 -19.78 -6.95
C GLY A 32 4.08 -20.30 -7.65
N HIS A 33 2.97 -19.62 -7.38
CA HIS A 33 1.71 -19.79 -8.10
C HIS A 33 1.18 -18.41 -8.48
N LEU A 34 0.61 -18.33 -9.68
CA LEU A 34 -0.05 -17.14 -10.19
C LEU A 34 -1.50 -17.51 -10.53
N THR A 35 -2.44 -16.71 -10.06
CA THR A 35 -3.85 -16.78 -10.47
C THR A 35 -4.21 -15.47 -11.15
N ILE A 36 -4.90 -15.54 -12.28
CA ILE A 36 -5.39 -14.37 -13.01
C ILE A 36 -6.89 -14.24 -12.73
N ASP A 37 -7.28 -13.10 -12.18
CA ASP A 37 -8.65 -12.78 -11.80
C ASP A 37 -9.10 -11.46 -12.43
N ASP A 38 -10.41 -11.15 -12.33
CA ASP A 38 -11.05 -9.88 -12.79
C ASP A 38 -10.65 -9.49 -14.22
N PHE A 39 -10.70 -10.48 -15.12
CA PHE A 39 -10.29 -10.32 -16.52
C PHE A 39 -11.35 -9.56 -17.33
N ARG A 40 -10.96 -8.47 -17.97
CA ARG A 40 -11.83 -7.64 -18.82
C ARG A 40 -11.11 -7.28 -20.11
N VAL A 41 -11.87 -7.28 -21.20
CA VAL A 41 -11.37 -6.95 -22.53
C VAL A 41 -12.23 -5.86 -23.15
N VAL A 42 -11.59 -4.86 -23.73
CA VAL A 42 -12.24 -3.83 -24.58
C VAL A 42 -11.53 -3.86 -25.93
N GLU A 43 -12.26 -4.19 -26.99
CA GLU A 43 -11.75 -4.25 -28.35
C GLU A 43 -12.17 -3.04 -29.17
N HIS A 44 -11.25 -2.54 -30.00
CA HIS A 44 -11.52 -1.50 -30.99
C HIS A 44 -10.68 -1.74 -32.25
N GLY A 45 -11.31 -2.21 -33.31
CA GLY A 45 -10.62 -2.61 -34.54
C GLY A 45 -9.57 -3.68 -34.28
N ASP A 46 -8.35 -3.42 -34.71
CA ASP A 46 -7.22 -4.32 -34.50
C ASP A 46 -6.49 -4.11 -33.14
N THR A 47 -7.12 -3.41 -32.22
CA THR A 47 -6.54 -3.12 -30.90
C THR A 47 -7.46 -3.65 -29.80
N ALA A 48 -6.88 -4.20 -28.74
CA ALA A 48 -7.57 -4.56 -27.52
C ALA A 48 -6.83 -4.02 -26.29
N VAL A 49 -7.59 -3.54 -25.31
CA VAL A 49 -7.09 -3.24 -23.96
C VAL A 49 -7.63 -4.32 -23.03
N VAL A 50 -6.73 -4.96 -22.32
CA VAL A 50 -7.02 -6.03 -21.36
C VAL A 50 -6.64 -5.57 -19.97
N THR A 51 -7.54 -5.70 -19.00
CA THR A 51 -7.20 -5.52 -17.59
C THR A 51 -7.46 -6.79 -16.84
N HIS A 52 -6.58 -7.15 -15.91
CA HIS A 52 -6.74 -8.28 -15.02
C HIS A 52 -6.00 -8.07 -13.72
N GLU A 53 -6.31 -8.85 -12.71
CA GLU A 53 -5.51 -8.94 -11.49
C GLU A 53 -4.68 -10.22 -11.51
N ASP A 54 -3.41 -10.09 -11.17
CA ASP A 54 -2.52 -11.19 -10.87
C ASP A 54 -2.43 -11.33 -9.34
N ASP A 55 -2.88 -12.46 -8.80
CA ASP A 55 -2.69 -12.86 -7.39
C ASP A 55 -1.52 -13.84 -7.35
N GLU A 56 -0.39 -13.37 -6.85
CA GLU A 56 0.85 -14.13 -6.75
C GLU A 56 1.02 -14.68 -5.35
N TYR A 57 1.31 -15.96 -5.28
CA TYR A 57 1.72 -16.67 -4.09
C TYR A 57 3.14 -17.17 -4.27
N LEU A 58 4.01 -16.83 -3.33
CA LEU A 58 5.39 -17.32 -3.28
C LEU A 58 5.65 -17.96 -1.92
N ASP A 59 5.98 -19.25 -1.91
CA ASP A 59 6.63 -19.88 -0.77
C ASP A 59 8.13 -19.56 -0.84
N TYR A 60 8.57 -18.73 0.10
CA TYR A 60 9.96 -18.35 0.27
C TYR A 60 10.54 -19.11 1.45
N HIS A 61 11.07 -20.32 1.21
CA HIS A 61 11.66 -21.20 2.24
C HIS A 61 10.71 -21.49 3.42
N GLY A 62 9.45 -21.78 3.16
CA GLY A 62 8.43 -22.02 4.17
C GLY A 62 7.72 -20.77 4.70
N GLN A 63 8.06 -19.58 4.19
CA GLN A 63 7.36 -18.34 4.49
C GLN A 63 6.57 -17.88 3.27
N VAL A 64 5.30 -17.59 3.48
CA VAL A 64 4.39 -17.22 2.38
C VAL A 64 4.41 -15.72 2.17
N ILE A 65 4.70 -15.31 0.93
CA ILE A 65 4.53 -13.95 0.43
C ILE A 65 3.34 -13.96 -0.54
N ARG A 66 2.41 -13.04 -0.38
CA ARG A 66 1.33 -12.80 -1.34
C ARG A 66 1.44 -11.38 -1.87
N SER A 67 1.38 -11.26 -3.18
CA SER A 67 1.38 -9.98 -3.89
C SER A 67 0.23 -9.95 -4.87
N ARG A 68 -0.41 -8.80 -5.01
CA ARG A 68 -1.47 -8.59 -6.00
C ARG A 68 -1.09 -7.43 -6.90
N PHE A 69 -1.31 -7.63 -8.19
CA PHE A 69 -1.02 -6.62 -9.20
C PHE A 69 -2.23 -6.42 -10.10
N ARG A 70 -2.52 -5.17 -10.46
CA ARG A 70 -3.45 -4.82 -11.53
C ARG A 70 -2.64 -4.62 -12.79
N MET A 71 -2.93 -5.43 -13.80
CA MET A 71 -2.32 -5.33 -15.12
C MET A 71 -3.22 -4.50 -16.04
N THR A 72 -2.61 -3.72 -16.92
CA THR A 72 -3.29 -3.08 -18.06
C THR A 72 -2.44 -3.30 -19.28
N ASP A 73 -2.93 -4.12 -20.18
CA ASP A 73 -2.23 -4.56 -21.38
C ASP A 73 -2.88 -3.98 -22.64
N THR A 74 -2.07 -3.51 -23.57
CA THR A 74 -2.52 -3.16 -24.91
C THR A 74 -2.04 -4.23 -25.89
N TRP A 75 -2.97 -4.75 -26.65
CA TRP A 75 -2.74 -5.79 -27.66
C TRP A 75 -3.07 -5.27 -29.05
N ILE A 76 -2.34 -5.73 -30.04
CA ILE A 76 -2.59 -5.45 -31.46
C ILE A 76 -2.76 -6.75 -32.22
N HIS A 77 -3.73 -6.77 -33.12
CA HIS A 77 -3.97 -7.87 -34.03
C HIS A 77 -3.22 -7.66 -35.34
N SER A 78 -2.66 -8.71 -35.87
CA SER A 78 -1.99 -8.76 -37.17
C SER A 78 -2.24 -10.11 -37.83
N ASN A 79 -1.74 -10.30 -39.05
CA ASN A 79 -1.77 -11.63 -39.72
C ASN A 79 -1.11 -12.74 -38.88
N ALA A 80 -0.25 -12.39 -37.93
CA ALA A 80 0.39 -13.32 -36.99
C ALA A 80 -0.36 -13.51 -35.68
N GLY A 81 -1.64 -13.03 -35.60
CA GLY A 81 -2.47 -13.07 -34.39
C GLY A 81 -2.25 -11.87 -33.46
N TRP A 82 -2.84 -11.97 -32.27
CA TRP A 82 -2.72 -10.96 -31.23
C TRP A 82 -1.32 -10.94 -30.62
N LYS A 83 -0.75 -9.75 -30.45
CA LYS A 83 0.54 -9.53 -29.79
C LYS A 83 0.47 -8.38 -28.83
N GLN A 84 0.97 -8.55 -27.61
CA GLN A 84 1.10 -7.50 -26.63
C GLN A 84 2.04 -6.40 -27.14
N LEU A 85 1.60 -5.15 -27.06
CA LEU A 85 2.35 -3.96 -27.43
C LEU A 85 2.83 -3.18 -26.21
N ALA A 86 1.97 -3.09 -25.19
CA ALA A 86 2.33 -2.42 -23.95
C ALA A 86 1.72 -3.16 -22.75
N SER A 87 2.40 -3.08 -21.62
CA SER A 87 1.91 -3.56 -20.33
C SER A 87 2.25 -2.55 -19.24
N GLN A 88 1.30 -2.31 -18.34
CA GLN A 88 1.54 -1.56 -17.13
C GLN A 88 1.14 -2.41 -15.93
N VAL A 89 2.03 -2.48 -14.95
CA VAL A 89 1.85 -3.20 -13.69
C VAL A 89 1.62 -2.19 -12.58
N LEU A 90 0.56 -2.36 -11.80
CA LEU A 90 0.27 -1.54 -10.63
C LEU A 90 0.13 -2.46 -9.41
N ALA A 91 0.96 -2.28 -8.40
CA ALA A 91 0.80 -3.01 -7.15
C ALA A 91 -0.53 -2.67 -6.48
N VAL A 92 -1.35 -3.69 -6.22
CA VAL A 92 -2.61 -3.56 -5.47
C VAL A 92 -2.28 -3.65 -3.99
N LEU A 93 -2.07 -2.50 -3.39
CA LEU A 93 -1.74 -2.42 -1.97
C LEU A 93 -2.94 -2.84 -1.12
N GLN A 94 -2.66 -3.52 -0.03
CA GLN A 94 -3.65 -3.97 0.95
C GLN A 94 -3.35 -3.36 2.32
N ASP A 95 -4.40 -3.24 3.12
CA ASP A 95 -4.21 -2.92 4.52
C ASP A 95 -3.40 -4.02 5.21
N PRO A 96 -2.49 -3.68 6.12
CA PRO A 96 -1.81 -4.69 6.92
C PRO A 96 -2.79 -5.35 7.89
N PRO A 97 -2.48 -6.54 8.40
CA PRO A 97 -3.25 -7.17 9.45
C PRO A 97 -3.26 -6.28 10.71
N ALA A 98 -4.46 -5.97 11.20
CA ALA A 98 -4.61 -5.21 12.43
C ALA A 98 -4.17 -6.03 13.65
N ARG A 99 -3.42 -5.39 14.55
CA ARG A 99 -2.97 -5.95 15.82
C ARG A 99 -3.79 -5.37 16.97
N LYS A 100 -4.30 -6.23 17.82
CA LYS A 100 -4.94 -5.79 19.06
C LYS A 100 -3.88 -5.37 20.08
N LEU A 101 -3.99 -4.14 20.59
CA LEU A 101 -3.18 -3.63 21.71
C LEU A 101 -4.01 -3.65 23.00
N ASP A 102 -3.33 -3.78 24.14
CA ASP A 102 -3.99 -3.56 25.43
C ASP A 102 -4.61 -2.18 25.50
N ALA A 103 -5.81 -2.06 26.07
CA ALA A 103 -6.54 -0.80 26.18
C ALA A 103 -5.70 0.31 26.85
N LYS A 104 -4.92 -0.02 27.89
CA LYS A 104 -4.00 0.93 28.55
C LYS A 104 -2.93 1.45 27.61
N VAL A 105 -2.37 0.58 26.75
CA VAL A 105 -1.37 0.95 25.75
C VAL A 105 -2.00 1.79 24.65
N LEU A 106 -3.18 1.38 24.16
CA LEU A 106 -3.91 2.10 23.13
C LEU A 106 -4.31 3.50 23.60
N CYS A 107 -4.87 3.62 24.83
CA CYS A 107 -5.31 4.92 25.34
C CYS A 107 -4.16 5.88 25.71
N ALA A 108 -2.92 5.40 25.80
CA ALA A 108 -1.75 6.26 25.99
C ALA A 108 -1.50 7.22 24.81
N TYR A 109 -2.03 6.91 23.62
CA TYR A 109 -1.96 7.79 22.45
C TYR A 109 -3.05 8.88 22.42
N SER A 110 -4.03 8.81 23.33
CA SER A 110 -5.10 9.83 23.41
C SER A 110 -4.53 11.18 23.84
N GLY A 111 -5.10 12.24 23.27
CA GLY A 111 -4.67 13.60 23.59
C GLY A 111 -4.97 14.60 22.49
N THR A 112 -4.55 15.83 22.70
CA THR A 112 -4.65 16.91 21.72
C THR A 112 -3.35 17.06 20.96
N TYR A 113 -3.47 17.13 19.64
CA TYR A 113 -2.33 17.25 18.74
C TYR A 113 -2.50 18.47 17.83
N GLU A 114 -1.42 19.17 17.59
CA GLU A 114 -1.41 20.33 16.70
C GLU A 114 -0.40 20.17 15.57
N LEU A 115 -0.79 20.58 14.38
CA LEU A 115 0.05 20.74 13.21
C LEU A 115 0.58 22.17 13.13
N THR A 116 -0.34 23.14 13.36
CA THR A 116 -0.06 24.56 13.49
C THR A 116 -0.93 25.13 14.62
N ALA A 117 -0.71 26.39 15.02
CA ALA A 117 -1.52 27.04 16.04
C ALA A 117 -3.04 26.96 15.75
N ASP A 118 -3.41 27.03 14.45
CA ASP A 118 -4.81 27.05 14.01
C ASP A 118 -5.31 25.65 13.59
N ILE A 119 -4.43 24.65 13.48
CA ILE A 119 -4.79 23.31 13.03
C ILE A 119 -4.51 22.32 14.16
N LYS A 120 -5.59 21.93 14.85
CA LYS A 120 -5.56 20.99 15.97
C LYS A 120 -6.53 19.85 15.74
N GLY A 121 -6.31 18.75 16.44
CA GLY A 121 -7.19 17.61 16.47
C GLY A 121 -7.05 16.84 17.77
N THR A 122 -8.09 16.10 18.11
CA THR A 122 -8.13 15.25 19.30
C THR A 122 -8.08 13.79 18.90
N MET A 123 -7.20 13.06 19.54
CA MET A 123 -7.10 11.61 19.45
C MET A 123 -7.74 10.98 20.67
N ARG A 124 -8.60 9.99 20.47
CA ARG A 124 -9.18 9.19 21.56
C ARG A 124 -9.10 7.71 21.21
N CYS A 125 -9.04 6.86 22.23
CA CYS A 125 -9.17 5.42 22.04
C CYS A 125 -10.62 5.00 22.17
N GLU A 126 -11.08 4.11 21.28
CA GLU A 126 -12.45 3.60 21.27
C GLU A 126 -12.48 2.22 20.61
N ASN A 127 -13.06 1.21 21.29
CA ASN A 127 -13.31 -0.10 20.72
C ASN A 127 -12.11 -0.73 19.96
N ASP A 128 -10.93 -0.76 20.57
CA ASP A 128 -9.68 -1.26 19.98
C ASP A 128 -9.11 -0.42 18.81
N GLU A 129 -9.64 0.79 18.58
CA GLU A 129 -9.19 1.73 17.54
C GLU A 129 -8.79 3.09 18.14
N MET A 130 -7.99 3.84 17.40
CA MET A 130 -7.77 5.26 17.66
C MET A 130 -8.66 6.07 16.73
N VAL A 131 -9.38 7.03 17.28
CA VAL A 131 -10.25 7.95 16.53
C VAL A 131 -9.65 9.33 16.57
N PHE A 132 -9.39 9.91 15.42
CA PHE A 132 -8.85 11.26 15.29
C PHE A 132 -9.90 12.21 14.71
N GLU A 133 -10.22 13.24 15.47
CA GLU A 133 -11.24 14.22 15.13
C GLU A 133 -10.62 15.61 14.93
N ARG A 134 -11.11 16.31 13.94
CA ARG A 134 -10.78 17.70 13.65
C ARG A 134 -12.04 18.49 13.36
N PRO A 135 -12.11 19.81 13.70
CA PRO A 135 -13.24 20.65 13.35
C PRO A 135 -13.54 20.59 11.84
N ALA A 136 -14.81 20.46 11.50
CA ALA A 136 -15.33 20.43 10.12
C ALA A 136 -14.72 19.36 9.21
N ARG A 137 -14.24 18.25 9.77
CA ARG A 137 -13.74 17.09 9.05
C ARG A 137 -14.38 15.82 9.59
N PRO A 138 -14.62 14.79 8.76
CA PRO A 138 -15.01 13.46 9.25
C PRO A 138 -13.97 12.93 10.24
N ALA A 139 -14.43 12.16 11.22
CA ALA A 139 -13.56 11.41 12.10
C ALA A 139 -12.79 10.36 11.29
N ARG A 140 -11.54 10.15 11.62
CA ARG A 140 -10.68 9.13 11.00
C ARG A 140 -10.37 8.05 12.01
N HIS A 141 -10.47 6.79 11.59
CA HIS A 141 -10.27 5.61 12.42
C HIS A 141 -8.95 4.95 12.08
N PHE A 142 -8.19 4.57 13.08
CA PHE A 142 -6.87 3.99 12.91
C PHE A 142 -6.74 2.70 13.72
N ARG A 143 -6.22 1.66 13.10
CA ARG A 143 -5.89 0.38 13.72
C ARG A 143 -4.40 0.23 13.88
N ALA A 144 -3.97 -0.43 14.94
CA ALA A 144 -2.56 -0.69 15.13
C ALA A 144 -2.07 -1.77 14.13
N GLU A 145 -0.98 -1.49 13.44
CA GLU A 145 -0.19 -2.48 12.69
C GLU A 145 0.84 -3.12 13.61
N VAL A 146 1.59 -2.29 14.32
CA VAL A 146 2.50 -2.66 15.41
C VAL A 146 2.47 -1.55 16.46
N LEU A 147 3.23 -1.69 17.56
CA LEU A 147 3.39 -0.63 18.55
C LEU A 147 3.88 0.65 17.86
N ASP A 148 3.24 1.78 18.18
CA ASP A 148 3.49 3.12 17.65
C ASP A 148 3.21 3.32 16.15
N VAL A 149 2.81 2.28 15.40
CA VAL A 149 2.48 2.37 13.98
C VAL A 149 1.02 1.98 13.75
N PHE A 150 0.26 2.90 13.16
CA PHE A 150 -1.16 2.73 12.88
C PHE A 150 -1.45 2.99 11.40
N PHE A 151 -2.46 2.33 10.90
CA PHE A 151 -3.00 2.53 9.56
C PHE A 151 -4.47 2.91 9.61
N GLU A 152 -4.95 3.63 8.61
CA GLU A 152 -6.36 3.90 8.38
C GLU A 152 -6.88 2.85 7.40
N PRO A 153 -7.92 2.08 7.75
CA PRO A 153 -8.49 1.08 6.86
C PRO A 153 -8.94 1.70 5.53
N GLY A 154 -8.55 1.06 4.42
CA GLY A 154 -8.80 1.55 3.06
C GLY A 154 -7.77 2.56 2.53
N GLU A 155 -6.77 2.95 3.36
CA GLU A 155 -5.71 3.88 2.98
C GLU A 155 -4.32 3.20 3.10
N PRO A 156 -4.03 2.16 2.31
CA PRO A 156 -2.84 1.30 2.51
C PRO A 156 -1.51 2.02 2.28
N ARG A 157 -1.52 3.19 1.64
CA ARG A 157 -0.31 4.02 1.39
C ARG A 157 0.09 4.90 2.56
N THR A 158 -0.73 4.99 3.60
CA THR A 158 -0.51 5.91 4.71
C THR A 158 -0.24 5.17 6.01
N ARG A 159 0.62 5.74 6.84
CA ARG A 159 0.87 5.28 8.22
C ARG A 159 0.89 6.49 9.14
N ARG A 160 0.31 6.31 10.33
CA ARG A 160 0.49 7.22 11.45
C ARG A 160 1.49 6.60 12.40
N ILE A 161 2.61 7.27 12.61
CA ILE A 161 3.72 6.78 13.42
C ILE A 161 3.88 7.70 14.61
N PHE A 162 3.63 7.18 15.81
CA PHE A 162 3.77 7.94 17.03
C PHE A 162 5.23 8.06 17.45
N VAL A 163 5.56 9.23 18.01
CA VAL A 163 6.90 9.58 18.47
C VAL A 163 6.89 9.63 19.99
N ARG A 164 7.92 9.06 20.60
CA ARG A 164 8.10 9.06 22.05
C ARG A 164 9.39 9.80 22.44
N ASP A 165 9.36 10.37 23.64
CA ASP A 165 10.57 10.87 24.28
C ASP A 165 11.41 9.72 24.91
N PRO A 166 12.61 10.02 25.47
CA PRO A 166 13.42 9.02 26.13
C PRO A 166 12.77 8.39 27.37
N GLN A 167 11.72 9.00 27.93
CA GLN A 167 10.93 8.48 29.05
C GLN A 167 9.77 7.61 28.60
N GLY A 168 9.62 7.42 27.27
CA GLY A 168 8.58 6.60 26.68
C GLY A 168 7.21 7.29 26.54
N GLN A 169 7.13 8.61 26.82
CA GLN A 169 5.88 9.37 26.68
C GLN A 169 5.64 9.74 25.21
N VAL A 170 4.40 9.63 24.77
CA VAL A 170 4.00 10.04 23.41
C VAL A 170 4.07 11.56 23.31
N THR A 171 4.90 12.10 22.45
CA THR A 171 5.11 13.54 22.24
C THR A 171 4.50 14.07 20.95
N GLY A 172 4.12 13.17 20.03
CA GLY A 172 3.53 13.53 18.75
C GLY A 172 3.32 12.33 17.87
N PHE A 173 2.97 12.59 16.62
CA PHE A 173 2.98 11.60 15.55
C PHE A 173 3.35 12.23 14.22
N VAL A 174 3.74 11.40 13.28
CA VAL A 174 3.86 11.76 11.87
C VAL A 174 2.83 10.99 11.06
N ASP A 175 2.13 11.69 10.17
CA ASP A 175 1.39 11.07 9.08
C ASP A 175 2.35 10.88 7.92
N ARG A 176 2.80 9.65 7.70
CA ARG A 176 3.68 9.27 6.59
C ARG A 176 2.84 8.83 5.41
N ARG A 177 3.06 9.49 4.30
CA ARG A 177 2.51 9.08 3.01
C ARG A 177 3.66 8.95 2.02
N GLU A 178 3.94 7.72 1.62
CA GLU A 178 5.10 7.39 0.80
C GLU A 178 6.40 7.81 1.52
N ALA A 179 7.21 8.68 0.98
CA ALA A 179 8.45 9.14 1.60
C ALA A 179 8.32 10.54 2.26
N ARG A 180 7.09 10.99 2.59
CA ARG A 180 6.83 12.33 3.11
C ARG A 180 6.07 12.28 4.42
N ASP A 181 6.56 13.02 5.40
CA ASP A 181 6.04 13.10 6.75
C ASP A 181 5.38 14.45 7.02
N ILE A 182 4.18 14.40 7.63
CA ILE A 182 3.50 15.57 8.21
C ILE A 182 3.49 15.37 9.71
N ALA A 183 4.27 16.19 10.43
CA ALA A 183 4.46 16.05 11.87
C ALA A 183 3.39 16.80 12.67
N TRP A 184 2.83 16.12 13.67
CA TRP A 184 1.91 16.64 14.65
C TRP A 184 2.53 16.57 16.04
N ARG A 185 2.44 17.63 16.81
CA ARG A 185 2.95 17.70 18.18
C ARG A 185 1.83 17.54 19.18
N ARG A 186 2.03 16.73 20.20
CA ARG A 186 1.09 16.62 21.34
C ARG A 186 1.17 17.87 22.22
N THR A 187 0.02 18.41 22.65
CA THR A 187 -0.04 19.66 23.41
C THR A 187 -0.58 19.48 24.83
N ASP A 188 -1.17 18.35 25.16
CA ASP A 188 -1.79 18.07 26.48
C ASP A 188 -0.89 17.23 27.42
N GLY A 189 0.41 17.34 27.30
CA GLY A 189 1.38 16.62 28.16
C GLY A 189 2.54 17.45 28.68
N SER A 190 2.60 18.72 28.32
CA SER A 190 3.66 19.62 28.76
C SER A 190 3.26 20.34 30.05
N ARG A 191 3.48 19.69 31.20
CA ARG A 191 3.66 20.34 32.51
C ARG A 191 4.98 19.94 33.10
#